data_612331fad640d8ee909fa73361876440
#
_entry.id   612331fad640d8ee909fa73361876440
#
_cell.length_a   1.000
_cell.length_b   1.000
_cell.length_c   1.000
_cell.angle_alpha   90.00
_cell.angle_beta   90.00
_cell.angle_gamma   90.00
#
_symmetry.space_group_name_H-M   'P 1'
#
loop_
_entity.id
_entity.type
_entity.pdbx_description
1 polymer ?
#
loop_
_entity_poly.entity_id
_entity_poly.type
_entity_poly.pdbx_seq_one_letter_code
_entity_poly.pdbx_strand_id
1 'polypeptide(L)'
;NGLMLACTRGIYALSVRNMGPMPDTFKQIDAKTNMPTNASVLGLLFAGIWLLYFYGANLTAPWFGFFSFDSSELPIITIYAMYIPIFWVFMRKESGMDFFKGKLMPALGILGSLFMIYAAYVSHGKAILAYLIVFFAVQTIGMLYMKRK
;
A
#
# COMPACT_ATOMS: atom_id res chain seq x y z
N ASN A 1 -3.13 14.94 5.68
CA ASN A 1 -2.85 14.49 7.07
C ASN A 1 -3.19 13.01 7.31
N GLY A 2 -4.33 12.47 6.82
CA GLY A 2 -4.72 11.08 7.06
C GLY A 2 -3.74 10.04 6.53
N LEU A 3 -3.21 10.22 5.33
CA LEU A 3 -2.23 9.31 4.72
C LEU A 3 -0.89 9.29 5.47
N MET A 4 -0.45 10.43 5.97
CA MET A 4 0.75 10.53 6.82
C MET A 4 0.57 9.76 8.13
N LEU A 5 -0.58 9.91 8.77
CA LEU A 5 -0.92 9.15 9.97
C LEU A 5 -1.00 7.65 9.69
N ALA A 6 -1.56 7.24 8.56
CA ALA A 6 -1.64 5.84 8.16
C ALA A 6 -0.24 5.24 7.96
N CYS A 7 0.67 5.96 7.29
CA CYS A 7 2.07 5.54 7.10
C CYS A 7 2.80 5.39 8.44
N THR A 8 2.70 6.40 9.31
CA THR A 8 3.29 6.38 10.66
C THR A 8 2.78 5.19 11.49
N ARG A 9 1.45 4.96 11.48
CA ARG A 9 0.84 3.83 12.20
C ARG A 9 1.26 2.49 11.61
N GLY A 10 1.41 2.38 10.31
CA GLY A 10 1.90 1.17 9.64
C GLY A 10 3.32 0.81 10.07
N ILE A 11 4.25 1.77 10.05
CA ILE A 11 5.63 1.59 10.49
C ILE A 11 5.68 1.20 11.97
N TYR A 12 4.95 1.92 12.81
CA TYR A 12 4.87 1.64 14.25
C TYR A 12 4.30 0.22 14.52
N ALA A 13 3.20 -0.15 13.87
CA ALA A 13 2.56 -1.46 14.05
C ALA A 13 3.48 -2.63 13.67
N LEU A 14 4.29 -2.48 12.61
CA LEU A 14 5.31 -3.46 12.24
C LEU A 14 6.40 -3.55 13.31
N SER A 15 6.86 -2.42 13.82
CA SER A 15 7.94 -2.36 14.80
C SER A 15 7.55 -2.94 16.16
N VAL A 16 6.31 -2.72 16.61
CA VAL A 16 5.77 -3.34 17.83
C VAL A 16 5.73 -4.87 17.73
N ARG A 17 5.54 -5.40 16.52
CA ARG A 17 5.59 -6.83 16.24
C ARG A 17 7.02 -7.36 16.03
N ASN A 18 8.03 -6.54 16.28
CA ASN A 18 9.44 -6.82 16.00
C ASN A 18 9.72 -7.17 14.53
N MET A 19 8.91 -6.62 13.62
CA MET A 19 9.09 -6.76 12.18
C MET A 19 9.73 -5.49 11.59
N GLY A 20 10.39 -5.64 10.44
CA GLY A 20 11.01 -4.51 9.75
C GLY A 20 12.41 -4.16 10.27
N PRO A 21 13.06 -3.12 9.70
CA PRO A 21 14.37 -2.66 10.10
C PRO A 21 14.28 -1.88 11.42
N MET A 22 15.26 -2.06 12.30
CA MET A 22 15.42 -1.33 13.58
C MET A 22 14.12 -1.21 14.41
N PRO A 23 13.46 -2.33 14.75
CA PRO A 23 12.17 -2.29 15.43
C PRO A 23 12.24 -1.56 16.78
N ASP A 24 13.35 -1.65 17.51
CA ASP A 24 13.54 -1.00 18.80
C ASP A 24 13.52 0.52 18.72
N THR A 25 13.93 1.09 17.59
CA THR A 25 13.92 2.53 17.34
C THR A 25 12.51 3.02 16.97
N PHE A 26 11.81 2.29 16.11
CA PHE A 26 10.52 2.75 15.57
C PHE A 26 9.31 2.41 16.46
N LYS A 27 9.47 1.52 17.46
CA LYS A 27 8.43 1.26 18.47
C LYS A 27 8.44 2.27 19.63
N GLN A 28 9.43 3.16 19.68
CA GLN A 28 9.53 4.16 20.75
C GLN A 28 8.43 5.22 20.60
N ILE A 29 7.78 5.52 21.73
CA ILE A 29 6.80 6.60 21.84
C ILE A 29 7.45 7.72 22.64
N ASP A 30 7.40 8.93 22.10
CA ASP A 30 7.89 10.11 22.80
C ASP A 30 6.97 10.43 23.99
N ALA A 31 7.55 10.54 25.18
CA ALA A 31 6.82 10.81 26.42
C ALA A 31 6.11 12.17 26.46
N LYS A 32 6.57 13.17 25.66
CA LYS A 32 5.98 14.51 25.62
C LYS A 32 4.77 14.59 24.70
N THR A 33 4.85 13.94 23.53
CA THR A 33 3.83 14.05 22.48
C THR A 33 2.89 12.84 22.44
N ASN A 34 3.22 11.75 23.15
CA ASN A 34 2.55 10.45 23.05
C ASN A 34 2.45 9.93 21.62
N MET A 35 3.41 10.29 20.77
CA MET A 35 3.46 9.89 19.37
C MET A 35 4.73 9.11 19.03
N PRO A 36 4.68 8.17 18.07
CA PRO A 36 5.86 7.46 17.57
C PRO A 36 6.67 8.38 16.64
N THR A 37 7.42 9.32 17.20
CA THR A 37 8.13 10.38 16.47
C THR A 37 9.10 9.82 15.44
N ASN A 38 9.86 8.78 15.78
CA ASN A 38 10.80 8.14 14.86
C ASN A 38 10.09 7.52 13.65
N ALA A 39 8.95 6.86 13.87
CA ALA A 39 8.13 6.32 12.78
C ALA A 39 7.51 7.43 11.91
N SER A 40 7.18 8.58 12.52
CA SER A 40 6.66 9.75 11.80
C SER A 40 7.71 10.38 10.90
N VAL A 41 8.95 10.53 11.39
CA VAL A 41 10.08 11.05 10.61
C VAL A 41 10.38 10.15 9.42
N LEU A 42 10.39 8.82 9.62
CA LEU A 42 10.58 7.88 8.52
C LEU A 42 9.43 7.93 7.51
N GLY A 43 8.19 8.06 7.99
CA GLY A 43 7.03 8.24 7.13
C GLY A 43 7.11 9.51 6.27
N LEU A 44 7.59 10.61 6.87
CA LEU A 44 7.83 11.87 6.15
C LEU A 44 8.92 11.71 5.08
N LEU A 45 10.00 11.01 5.40
CA LEU A 45 11.09 10.73 4.45
C LEU A 45 10.58 9.92 3.25
N PHE A 46 9.79 8.87 3.48
CA PHE A 46 9.18 8.11 2.39
C PHE A 46 8.23 8.96 1.54
N ALA A 47 7.43 9.81 2.17
CA ALA A 47 6.57 10.74 1.45
C ALA A 47 7.38 11.73 0.60
N GLY A 48 8.51 12.24 1.11
CA GLY A 48 9.41 13.10 0.37
C GLY A 48 10.06 12.42 -0.83
N ILE A 49 10.54 11.17 -0.67
CA ILE A 49 11.09 10.37 -1.77
C ILE A 49 10.03 10.12 -2.84
N TRP A 50 8.80 9.80 -2.42
CA TRP A 50 7.69 9.56 -3.35
C TRP A 50 7.29 10.82 -4.10
N LEU A 51 7.30 11.97 -3.44
CA LEU A 51 7.04 13.26 -4.06
C LEU A 51 8.13 13.63 -5.09
N LEU A 52 9.39 13.37 -4.77
CA LEU A 52 10.51 13.57 -5.69
C LEU A 52 10.38 12.68 -6.94
N TYR A 53 10.01 11.42 -6.73
CA TYR A 53 9.72 10.50 -7.83
C TYR A 53 8.55 11.01 -8.69
N PHE A 54 7.45 11.44 -8.08
CA PHE A 54 6.29 12.00 -8.79
C PHE A 54 6.68 13.20 -9.65
N TYR A 55 7.49 14.11 -9.09
CA TYR A 55 8.01 15.26 -9.82
C TYR A 55 8.82 14.84 -11.06
N GLY A 56 9.77 13.94 -10.92
CA GLY A 56 10.62 13.48 -12.00
C GLY A 56 9.92 12.59 -13.04
N ALA A 57 8.85 11.88 -12.64
CA ALA A 57 8.13 10.99 -13.54
C ALA A 57 6.99 11.66 -14.29
N ASN A 58 6.30 12.65 -13.68
CA ASN A 58 5.05 13.20 -14.21
C ASN A 58 5.11 14.69 -14.57
N LEU A 59 5.92 15.50 -13.87
CA LEU A 59 5.93 16.97 -14.04
C LEU A 59 7.08 17.48 -14.91
N THR A 60 8.10 16.66 -15.13
CA THR A 60 9.26 17.01 -15.98
C THR A 60 9.40 16.01 -17.13
N ALA A 61 10.44 16.17 -17.97
CA ALA A 61 10.80 15.13 -18.92
C ALA A 61 11.06 13.82 -18.16
N PRO A 62 10.55 12.66 -18.61
CA PRO A 62 10.59 11.41 -17.85
C PRO A 62 12.04 10.99 -17.56
N TRP A 63 12.49 11.19 -16.32
CA TRP A 63 13.85 10.88 -15.91
C TRP A 63 14.14 9.37 -15.87
N PHE A 64 13.09 8.57 -15.69
CA PHE A 64 13.21 7.13 -15.48
C PHE A 64 12.81 6.29 -16.70
N GLY A 65 12.56 6.90 -17.86
CA GLY A 65 12.20 6.20 -19.10
C GLY A 65 11.01 5.24 -18.91
N PHE A 66 11.23 3.94 -19.12
CA PHE A 66 10.18 2.92 -18.96
C PHE A 66 9.58 2.85 -17.55
N PHE A 67 10.33 3.21 -16.52
CA PHE A 67 9.87 3.24 -15.14
C PHE A 67 9.22 4.56 -14.71
N SER A 68 8.96 5.48 -15.66
CA SER A 68 8.15 6.68 -15.40
C SER A 68 6.68 6.31 -15.47
N PHE A 69 6.10 5.90 -14.35
CA PHE A 69 4.68 5.60 -14.23
C PHE A 69 3.97 6.63 -13.33
N ASP A 70 2.67 6.79 -13.51
CA ASP A 70 1.88 7.67 -12.65
C ASP A 70 1.82 7.12 -11.22
N SER A 71 2.58 7.76 -10.33
CA SER A 71 2.70 7.36 -8.93
C SER A 71 1.52 7.82 -8.07
N SER A 72 0.59 8.59 -8.62
CA SER A 72 -0.62 9.02 -7.90
C SER A 72 -1.78 8.05 -8.10
N GLU A 73 -1.95 7.51 -9.30
CA GLU A 73 -3.09 6.65 -9.64
C GLU A 73 -2.78 5.15 -9.59
N LEU A 74 -1.60 4.73 -10.06
CA LEU A 74 -1.26 3.31 -10.13
C LEU A 74 -1.24 2.57 -8.77
N PRO A 75 -0.83 3.17 -7.64
CA PRO A 75 -0.94 2.51 -6.33
C PRO A 75 -2.37 2.12 -5.94
N ILE A 76 -3.37 2.80 -6.49
CA ILE A 76 -4.79 2.50 -6.26
C ILE A 76 -5.13 1.09 -6.76
N ILE A 77 -4.53 0.65 -7.87
CA ILE A 77 -4.73 -0.69 -8.43
C ILE A 77 -4.40 -1.77 -7.41
N THR A 78 -3.28 -1.62 -6.68
CA THR A 78 -2.87 -2.62 -5.68
C THR A 78 -3.81 -2.67 -4.50
N ILE A 79 -4.39 -1.53 -4.10
CA ILE A 79 -5.40 -1.47 -3.03
C ILE A 79 -6.65 -2.26 -3.45
N TYR A 80 -7.17 -2.03 -4.66
CA TYR A 80 -8.32 -2.77 -5.17
C TYR A 80 -8.01 -4.26 -5.37
N ALA A 81 -6.81 -4.62 -5.82
CA ALA A 81 -6.39 -6.01 -5.92
C ALA A 81 -6.35 -6.70 -4.54
N MET A 82 -5.98 -6.00 -3.49
CA MET A 82 -5.99 -6.53 -2.11
C MET A 82 -7.41 -6.67 -1.53
N TYR A 83 -8.38 -5.87 -1.97
CA TYR A 83 -9.76 -6.01 -1.52
C TYR A 83 -10.40 -7.32 -1.98
N ILE A 84 -10.03 -7.84 -3.16
CA ILE A 84 -10.59 -9.09 -3.70
C ILE A 84 -10.40 -10.27 -2.72
N PRO A 85 -9.18 -10.63 -2.28
CA PRO A 85 -9.01 -11.71 -1.31
C PRO A 85 -9.62 -11.41 0.05
N ILE A 86 -9.66 -10.15 0.48
CA ILE A 86 -10.30 -9.75 1.75
C ILE A 86 -11.80 -10.06 1.70
N PHE A 87 -12.51 -9.60 0.67
CA PHE A 87 -13.94 -9.87 0.50
C PHE A 87 -14.23 -11.37 0.29
N TRP A 88 -13.35 -12.07 -0.41
CA TRP A 88 -13.46 -13.51 -0.60
C TRP A 88 -13.36 -14.29 0.73
N VAL A 89 -12.35 -13.97 1.55
CA VAL A 89 -12.18 -14.59 2.87
C VAL A 89 -13.33 -14.21 3.80
N PHE A 90 -13.81 -12.97 3.74
CA PHE A 90 -14.95 -12.51 4.51
C PHE A 90 -16.20 -13.36 4.20
N MET A 91 -16.54 -13.55 2.91
CA MET A 91 -17.68 -14.36 2.50
C MET A 91 -17.59 -15.82 2.97
N ARG A 92 -16.36 -16.35 3.15
CA ARG A 92 -16.14 -17.73 3.61
C ARG A 92 -16.21 -17.89 5.13
N LYS A 93 -15.73 -16.89 5.87
CA LYS A 93 -15.62 -16.97 7.34
C LYS A 93 -16.89 -16.53 8.06
N GLU A 94 -17.57 -15.54 7.55
CA GLU A 94 -18.76 -14.94 8.17
C GLU A 94 -20.05 -15.67 7.73
N SER A 95 -20.31 -16.83 8.31
CA SER A 95 -21.51 -17.61 8.01
C SER A 95 -22.76 -17.19 8.80
N GLY A 96 -22.62 -16.31 9.80
CA GLY A 96 -23.72 -15.87 10.68
C GLY A 96 -24.46 -14.61 10.23
N MET A 97 -24.07 -13.99 9.11
CA MET A 97 -24.72 -12.79 8.59
C MET A 97 -25.80 -13.10 7.57
N ASP A 98 -26.79 -12.17 7.46
CA ASP A 98 -27.80 -12.22 6.41
C ASP A 98 -27.16 -12.32 5.02
N PHE A 99 -27.83 -12.99 4.10
CA PHE A 99 -27.39 -13.16 2.70
C PHE A 99 -26.96 -11.83 2.06
N PHE A 100 -27.67 -10.76 2.32
CA PHE A 100 -27.39 -9.44 1.76
C PHE A 100 -26.05 -8.89 2.23
N LYS A 101 -25.78 -8.90 3.54
CA LYS A 101 -24.54 -8.35 4.14
C LYS A 101 -23.36 -9.30 4.01
N GLY A 102 -23.60 -10.61 4.13
CA GLY A 102 -22.56 -11.62 4.15
C GLY A 102 -22.07 -12.09 2.77
N LYS A 103 -22.93 -11.99 1.73
CA LYS A 103 -22.60 -12.48 0.39
C LYS A 103 -22.76 -11.43 -0.70
N LEU A 104 -23.89 -10.73 -0.77
CA LEU A 104 -24.18 -9.81 -1.86
C LEU A 104 -23.24 -8.57 -1.81
N MET A 105 -23.12 -7.92 -0.66
CA MET A 105 -22.27 -6.73 -0.51
C MET A 105 -20.80 -7.00 -0.81
N PRO A 106 -20.15 -8.05 -0.28
CA PRO A 106 -18.77 -8.38 -0.63
C PRO A 106 -18.60 -8.78 -2.09
N ALA A 107 -19.57 -9.46 -2.70
CA ALA A 107 -19.53 -9.79 -4.12
C ALA A 107 -19.57 -8.55 -5.01
N LEU A 108 -20.41 -7.58 -4.68
CA LEU A 108 -20.42 -6.25 -5.34
C LEU A 108 -19.09 -5.51 -5.13
N GLY A 109 -18.48 -5.63 -3.95
CA GLY A 109 -17.14 -5.09 -3.67
C GLY A 109 -16.05 -5.72 -4.55
N ILE A 110 -16.11 -7.04 -4.79
CA ILE A 110 -15.21 -7.72 -5.73
C ILE A 110 -15.43 -7.23 -7.16
N LEU A 111 -16.68 -7.13 -7.59
CA LEU A 111 -17.03 -6.61 -8.92
C LEU A 111 -16.51 -5.19 -9.14
N GLY A 112 -16.72 -4.30 -8.16
CA GLY A 112 -16.20 -2.94 -8.20
C GLY A 112 -14.66 -2.89 -8.25
N SER A 113 -14.00 -3.76 -7.50
CA SER A 113 -12.54 -3.87 -7.50
C SER A 113 -12.00 -4.34 -8.87
N LEU A 114 -12.64 -5.33 -9.48
CA LEU A 114 -12.28 -5.81 -10.83
C LEU A 114 -12.51 -4.73 -11.89
N PHE A 115 -13.62 -3.99 -11.78
CA PHE A 115 -13.90 -2.86 -12.67
C PHE A 115 -12.80 -1.77 -12.57
N MET A 116 -12.37 -1.41 -11.36
CA MET A 116 -11.31 -0.42 -11.15
C MET A 116 -9.96 -0.89 -11.72
N ILE A 117 -9.61 -2.17 -11.55
CA ILE A 117 -8.40 -2.76 -12.16
C ILE A 117 -8.49 -2.71 -13.69
N TYR A 118 -9.63 -3.05 -14.26
CA TYR A 118 -9.85 -2.98 -15.70
C TYR A 118 -9.76 -1.54 -16.23
N ALA A 119 -10.41 -0.60 -15.58
CA ALA A 119 -10.38 0.82 -15.95
C ALA A 119 -8.95 1.37 -15.92
N ALA A 120 -8.18 1.03 -14.89
CA ALA A 120 -6.79 1.41 -14.80
C ALA A 120 -5.94 0.78 -15.92
N TYR A 121 -6.17 -0.50 -16.25
CA TYR A 121 -5.49 -1.15 -17.36
C TYR A 121 -5.74 -0.45 -18.71
N VAL A 122 -6.97 -0.06 -18.97
CA VAL A 122 -7.33 0.67 -20.21
C VAL A 122 -6.69 2.06 -20.22
N SER A 123 -6.62 2.74 -19.07
CA SER A 123 -6.10 4.10 -18.96
C SER A 123 -4.56 4.17 -19.08
N HIS A 124 -3.83 3.25 -18.45
CA HIS A 124 -2.37 3.35 -18.28
C HIS A 124 -1.56 2.38 -19.17
N GLY A 125 -2.20 1.42 -19.80
CA GLY A 125 -1.57 0.49 -20.74
C GLY A 125 -0.28 -0.15 -20.20
N LYS A 126 0.86 0.05 -20.90
CA LYS A 126 2.15 -0.57 -20.57
C LYS A 126 2.78 -0.06 -19.26
N ALA A 127 2.41 1.13 -18.78
CA ALA A 127 2.93 1.69 -17.53
C ALA A 127 2.56 0.83 -16.31
N ILE A 128 1.46 0.10 -16.37
CA ILE A 128 1.08 -0.86 -15.32
C ILE A 128 2.12 -1.95 -15.14
N LEU A 129 2.72 -2.45 -16.22
CA LEU A 129 3.74 -3.50 -16.13
C LEU A 129 4.97 -3.00 -15.38
N ALA A 130 5.43 -1.78 -15.68
CA ALA A 130 6.55 -1.17 -14.96
C ALA A 130 6.24 -1.03 -13.46
N TYR A 131 5.05 -0.55 -13.12
CA TYR A 131 4.60 -0.42 -11.73
C TYR A 131 4.52 -1.78 -11.01
N LEU A 132 3.92 -2.80 -11.64
CA LEU A 132 3.81 -4.13 -11.04
C LEU A 132 5.18 -4.77 -10.79
N ILE A 133 6.16 -4.59 -11.69
CA ILE A 133 7.53 -5.07 -11.49
C ILE A 133 8.11 -4.44 -10.22
N VAL A 134 8.02 -3.12 -10.07
CA VAL A 134 8.51 -2.41 -8.88
C VAL A 134 7.77 -2.87 -7.63
N PHE A 135 6.45 -2.99 -7.70
CA PHE A 135 5.63 -3.43 -6.58
C PHE A 135 6.01 -4.84 -6.10
N PHE A 136 6.09 -5.82 -7.01
CA PHE A 136 6.46 -7.18 -6.65
C PHE A 136 7.91 -7.29 -6.17
N ALA A 137 8.84 -6.50 -6.72
CA ALA A 137 10.22 -6.44 -6.24
C ALA A 137 10.27 -5.98 -4.78
N VAL A 138 9.57 -4.88 -4.44
CA VAL A 138 9.51 -4.37 -3.07
C VAL A 138 8.85 -5.39 -2.12
N GLN A 139 7.76 -6.05 -2.54
CA GLN A 139 7.11 -7.09 -1.75
C GLN A 139 8.03 -8.29 -1.50
N THR A 140 8.74 -8.74 -2.52
CA THR A 140 9.68 -9.86 -2.40
C THR A 140 10.82 -9.54 -1.43
N ILE A 141 11.41 -8.35 -1.54
CA ILE A 141 12.44 -7.89 -0.61
C ILE A 141 11.91 -7.87 0.83
N GLY A 142 10.70 -7.34 1.03
CA GLY A 142 10.03 -7.32 2.34
C GLY A 142 9.82 -8.73 2.92
N MET A 143 9.36 -9.67 2.10
CA MET A 143 9.15 -11.07 2.52
C MET A 143 10.46 -11.78 2.85
N LEU A 144 11.51 -11.56 2.06
CA LEU A 144 12.83 -12.14 2.32
C LEU A 144 13.43 -11.60 3.63
N TYR A 145 13.23 -10.31 3.90
CA TYR A 145 13.68 -9.70 5.15
C TYR A 145 12.95 -10.27 6.36
N MET A 146 11.65 -10.52 6.27
CA MET A 146 10.87 -11.12 7.34
C MET A 146 11.24 -12.58 7.64
N LYS A 147 11.60 -13.36 6.60
CA LYS A 147 12.02 -14.76 6.77
C LYS A 147 13.40 -14.92 7.43
N ARG A 148 14.23 -13.88 7.45
CA ARG A 148 15.56 -13.91 8.07
C ARG A 148 15.57 -13.68 9.59
N LYS A 149 14.43 -13.36 10.18
CA LYS A 149 14.23 -13.26 11.63
C LYS A 149 13.33 -14.38 12.14
#